data_9d02d2ad8802271f429eecbc01ee1c5c
#
_entry.id   9d02d2ad8802271f429eecbc01ee1c5c
#
_cell.length_a   1.000
_cell.length_b   1.000
_cell.length_c   1.000
_cell.angle_alpha   90.00
_cell.angle_beta   90.00
_cell.angle_gamma   90.00
#
_symmetry.space_group_name_H-M   'P 1'
#
loop_
_entity.id
_entity.type
_entity.pdbx_description
1 polymer ?
#
loop_
_entity_poly.entity_id
_entity_poly.type
_entity_poly.pdbx_seq_one_letter_code
_entity_poly.pdbx_strand_id
1 'polypeptide(L)'
;MREFVVCLTALFLVFSLPVSLQAGQTAADEQVYFSPKGGCTEAIVKNLDQAERYVLVQAYSFTSEPIAEALVNAHKRGVKVKVLLDKSQRYGKGSKLGLLVDAGISVMIDTKHSIAHNKVMIIDGITVMTGSFNFTNAAEDKNAENLLIVHDKVVAKKYHDNWNRHQQHSEPYQI
;
A
#
# COMPACT_ATOMS: atom_id res chain seq x y z
N MET A 1 41.86 14.98 79.26
CA MET A 1 41.70 14.00 78.15
C MET A 1 40.50 14.43 77.31
N ARG A 2 40.76 14.89 76.12
CA ARG A 2 39.68 15.34 75.17
C ARG A 2 39.55 14.25 74.11
N GLU A 3 38.41 13.60 74.10
CA GLU A 3 38.10 12.63 73.06
C GLU A 3 37.59 13.35 71.80
N PHE A 4 38.24 13.08 70.64
CA PHE A 4 37.84 13.53 69.33
C PHE A 4 36.90 12.48 68.74
N VAL A 5 35.65 12.86 68.61
CA VAL A 5 34.67 12.08 67.78
C VAL A 5 34.87 12.44 66.35
N VAL A 6 35.33 11.51 65.52
CA VAL A 6 35.42 11.63 64.06
C VAL A 6 34.09 11.16 63.45
N CYS A 7 33.34 12.11 62.99
CA CYS A 7 32.07 11.82 62.23
C CYS A 7 32.39 11.52 60.79
N LEU A 8 32.25 10.24 60.35
CA LEU A 8 32.43 9.79 58.98
C LEU A 8 31.14 9.98 58.24
N THR A 9 31.03 11.03 57.43
CA THR A 9 29.90 11.23 56.47
C THR A 9 30.15 10.42 55.23
N ALA A 10 29.37 9.32 55.06
CA ALA A 10 29.36 8.54 53.83
C ALA A 10 28.54 9.28 52.73
N LEU A 11 29.22 9.73 51.68
CA LEU A 11 28.62 10.35 50.51
C LEU A 11 28.13 9.26 49.55
N PHE A 12 26.82 9.01 49.52
CA PHE A 12 26.21 8.13 48.54
C PHE A 12 26.09 8.84 47.18
N LEU A 13 26.96 8.50 46.22
CA LEU A 13 26.81 8.88 44.84
C LEU A 13 25.73 7.99 44.19
N VAL A 14 24.55 8.57 43.95
CA VAL A 14 23.51 7.92 43.16
C VAL A 14 23.85 8.10 41.66
N PHE A 15 24.37 7.05 41.04
CA PHE A 15 24.55 6.99 39.61
C PHE A 15 23.18 6.70 38.96
N SER A 16 22.53 7.75 38.45
CA SER A 16 21.37 7.58 37.58
C SER A 16 21.84 7.19 36.18
N LEU A 17 21.71 5.92 35.83
CA LEU A 17 21.87 5.45 34.43
C LEU A 17 20.71 5.99 33.57
N PRO A 18 20.99 6.60 32.42
CA PRO A 18 19.93 6.98 31.51
C PRO A 18 19.26 5.70 30.99
N VAL A 19 18.00 5.51 31.32
CA VAL A 19 17.16 4.51 30.67
C VAL A 19 16.91 4.99 29.22
N SER A 20 17.67 4.44 28.28
CA SER A 20 17.39 4.61 26.84
C SER A 20 16.08 3.90 26.55
N LEU A 21 15.00 4.69 26.46
CA LEU A 21 13.72 4.21 25.94
C LEU A 21 13.90 4.02 24.41
N GLN A 22 14.36 2.84 24.04
CA GLN A 22 14.39 2.42 22.65
C GLN A 22 12.94 2.18 22.27
N ALA A 23 12.32 3.18 21.59
CA ALA A 23 11.02 2.98 20.96
C ALA A 23 11.17 1.78 20.01
N GLY A 24 10.57 0.66 20.39
CA GLY A 24 10.54 -0.53 19.57
C GLY A 24 9.87 -0.18 18.24
N GLN A 25 10.67 -0.03 17.18
CA GLN A 25 10.14 -0.14 15.82
C GLN A 25 9.57 -1.56 15.73
N THR A 26 8.25 -1.67 15.74
CA THR A 26 7.60 -2.91 15.31
C THR A 26 8.10 -3.16 13.90
N ALA A 27 8.78 -4.28 13.69
CA ALA A 27 9.21 -4.69 12.36
C ALA A 27 8.00 -4.61 11.43
N ALA A 28 8.16 -3.96 10.27
CA ALA A 28 7.12 -3.96 9.25
C ALA A 28 6.81 -5.42 8.89
N ASP A 29 5.53 -5.78 8.89
CA ASP A 29 5.11 -7.10 8.40
C ASP A 29 5.15 -7.07 6.87
N GLU A 30 6.13 -7.75 6.30
CA GLU A 30 6.41 -7.78 4.87
C GLU A 30 6.13 -9.16 4.31
N GLN A 31 5.37 -9.21 3.22
CA GLN A 31 5.11 -10.45 2.48
C GLN A 31 5.56 -10.27 1.03
N VAL A 32 6.25 -11.25 0.49
CA VAL A 32 6.77 -11.23 -0.88
C VAL A 32 6.25 -12.44 -1.65
N TYR A 33 5.76 -12.19 -2.85
CA TYR A 33 5.26 -13.21 -3.77
C TYR A 33 5.96 -13.06 -5.12
N PHE A 34 6.16 -14.17 -5.80
CA PHE A 34 6.77 -14.21 -7.13
C PHE A 34 5.88 -14.99 -8.08
N SER A 35 5.73 -14.52 -9.31
CA SER A 35 5.05 -15.26 -10.38
C SER A 35 6.06 -15.86 -11.34
N PRO A 36 5.66 -16.86 -12.17
CA PRO A 36 4.29 -17.29 -12.39
C PRO A 36 3.77 -18.25 -11.33
N LYS A 37 2.46 -18.23 -11.13
CA LYS A 37 1.69 -19.15 -10.25
C LYS A 37 2.13 -19.12 -8.77
N GLY A 38 2.60 -17.97 -8.33
CA GLY A 38 3.04 -17.77 -6.94
C GLY A 38 2.00 -17.18 -6.01
N GLY A 39 0.73 -17.05 -6.47
CA GLY A 39 -0.36 -16.59 -5.65
C GLY A 39 -0.42 -15.07 -5.46
N CYS A 40 0.20 -14.29 -6.36
CA CYS A 40 0.17 -12.82 -6.29
C CYS A 40 -1.26 -12.29 -6.36
N THR A 41 -2.08 -12.80 -7.30
CA THR A 41 -3.49 -12.40 -7.46
C THR A 41 -4.30 -12.75 -6.22
N GLU A 42 -4.12 -13.94 -5.66
CA GLU A 42 -4.82 -14.40 -4.45
C GLU A 42 -4.47 -13.52 -3.24
N ALA A 43 -3.17 -13.18 -3.08
CA ALA A 43 -2.71 -12.31 -2.02
C ALA A 43 -3.32 -10.90 -2.12
N ILE A 44 -3.42 -10.33 -3.35
CA ILE A 44 -4.08 -9.05 -3.60
C ILE A 44 -5.56 -9.12 -3.21
N VAL A 45 -6.28 -10.11 -3.71
CA VAL A 45 -7.72 -10.31 -3.43
C VAL A 45 -7.95 -10.43 -1.92
N LYS A 46 -7.18 -11.26 -1.22
CA LYS A 46 -7.28 -11.42 0.24
C LYS A 46 -7.13 -10.10 1.00
N ASN A 47 -6.20 -9.24 0.60
CA ASN A 47 -6.03 -7.93 1.23
C ASN A 47 -7.18 -6.97 0.89
N LEU A 48 -7.71 -7.01 -0.34
CA LEU A 48 -8.87 -6.22 -0.74
C LEU A 48 -10.15 -6.64 0.01
N ASP A 49 -10.31 -7.93 0.28
CA ASP A 49 -11.43 -8.44 1.08
C ASP A 49 -11.41 -7.95 2.53
N GLN A 50 -10.23 -7.63 3.05
CA GLN A 50 -10.03 -7.10 4.40
C GLN A 50 -10.11 -5.57 4.48
N ALA A 51 -10.22 -4.86 3.34
CA ALA A 51 -10.32 -3.40 3.31
C ALA A 51 -11.59 -2.92 4.02
N GLU A 52 -11.45 -1.91 4.90
CA GLU A 52 -12.54 -1.38 5.74
C GLU A 52 -12.91 0.07 5.40
N ARG A 53 -11.94 0.91 5.02
CA ARG A 53 -12.16 2.35 4.85
C ARG A 53 -11.98 2.83 3.42
N TYR A 54 -10.82 2.56 2.84
CA TYR A 54 -10.53 2.98 1.47
C TYR A 54 -9.46 2.14 0.79
N VAL A 55 -9.54 2.08 -0.54
CA VAL A 55 -8.53 1.52 -1.42
C VAL A 55 -8.18 2.54 -2.49
N LEU A 56 -6.88 2.84 -2.64
CA LEU A 56 -6.34 3.67 -3.71
C LEU A 56 -5.51 2.79 -4.63
N VAL A 57 -5.84 2.78 -5.91
CA VAL A 57 -5.15 1.98 -6.93
C VAL A 57 -4.44 2.89 -7.91
N GLN A 58 -3.21 2.54 -8.31
CA GLN A 58 -2.52 3.11 -9.46
C GLN A 58 -1.98 1.99 -10.32
N ALA A 59 -2.45 1.88 -11.57
CA ALA A 59 -2.15 0.74 -12.43
C ALA A 59 -1.80 1.15 -13.86
N TYR A 60 -0.71 0.55 -14.37
CA TYR A 60 -0.36 0.62 -15.79
C TYR A 60 -1.26 -0.29 -16.62
N SER A 61 -1.27 -1.59 -16.32
CA SER A 61 -2.13 -2.56 -16.98
C SER A 61 -3.09 -3.19 -15.97
N PHE A 62 -4.39 -3.18 -16.30
CA PHE A 62 -5.45 -3.61 -15.40
C PHE A 62 -6.48 -4.46 -16.14
N THR A 63 -6.22 -5.77 -16.26
CA THR A 63 -7.05 -6.73 -17.01
C THR A 63 -7.46 -7.95 -16.19
N SER A 64 -7.00 -8.07 -14.92
CA SER A 64 -7.36 -9.18 -14.04
C SER A 64 -8.81 -9.05 -13.58
N GLU A 65 -9.64 -10.03 -13.96
CA GLU A 65 -11.03 -10.14 -13.49
C GLU A 65 -11.12 -10.29 -11.98
N PRO A 66 -10.39 -11.25 -11.33
CA PRO A 66 -10.51 -11.46 -9.89
C PRO A 66 -10.16 -10.20 -9.07
N ILE A 67 -9.14 -9.43 -9.50
CA ILE A 67 -8.76 -8.19 -8.80
C ILE A 67 -9.84 -7.10 -9.00
N ALA A 68 -10.39 -6.99 -10.21
CA ALA A 68 -11.45 -6.01 -10.50
C ALA A 68 -12.72 -6.33 -9.69
N GLU A 69 -13.13 -7.60 -9.63
CA GLU A 69 -14.27 -8.05 -8.84
C GLU A 69 -14.06 -7.80 -7.33
N ALA A 70 -12.86 -8.04 -6.80
CA ALA A 70 -12.53 -7.76 -5.41
C ALA A 70 -12.65 -6.25 -5.08
N LEU A 71 -12.23 -5.35 -5.99
CA LEU A 71 -12.44 -3.90 -5.85
C LEU A 71 -13.92 -3.53 -5.87
N VAL A 72 -14.72 -4.13 -6.78
CA VAL A 72 -16.17 -3.92 -6.83
C VAL A 72 -16.83 -4.43 -5.54
N ASN A 73 -16.42 -5.58 -5.02
CA ASN A 73 -16.94 -6.13 -3.77
C ASN A 73 -16.57 -5.24 -2.58
N ALA A 74 -15.35 -4.73 -2.51
CA ALA A 74 -14.94 -3.75 -1.50
C ALA A 74 -15.83 -2.50 -1.57
N HIS A 75 -16.06 -1.97 -2.78
CA HIS A 75 -16.92 -0.80 -2.98
C HIS A 75 -18.38 -1.07 -2.53
N LYS A 76 -18.94 -2.23 -2.86
CA LYS A 76 -20.29 -2.66 -2.40
C LYS A 76 -20.38 -2.78 -0.87
N ARG A 77 -19.28 -3.09 -0.17
CA ARG A 77 -19.21 -3.08 1.30
C ARG A 77 -19.16 -1.66 1.90
N GLY A 78 -19.07 -0.61 1.07
CA GLY A 78 -18.97 0.79 1.51
C GLY A 78 -17.53 1.32 1.59
N VAL A 79 -16.53 0.55 1.17
CA VAL A 79 -15.14 1.00 1.08
C VAL A 79 -15.01 2.04 -0.02
N LYS A 80 -14.30 3.14 0.24
CA LYS A 80 -14.05 4.21 -0.74
C LYS A 80 -12.95 3.78 -1.72
N VAL A 81 -13.32 3.23 -2.88
CA VAL A 81 -12.37 2.82 -3.92
C VAL A 81 -12.15 3.96 -4.91
N LYS A 82 -10.87 4.29 -5.18
CA LYS A 82 -10.46 5.22 -6.24
C LYS A 82 -9.34 4.61 -7.05
N VAL A 83 -9.42 4.73 -8.37
CA VAL A 83 -8.49 4.08 -9.31
C VAL A 83 -7.88 5.11 -10.25
N LEU A 84 -6.55 5.12 -10.36
CA LEU A 84 -5.78 5.84 -11.37
C LEU A 84 -5.24 4.83 -12.38
N LEU A 85 -5.57 5.00 -13.64
CA LEU A 85 -5.09 4.14 -14.72
C LEU A 85 -4.21 4.91 -15.70
N ASP A 86 -3.26 4.22 -16.30
CA ASP A 86 -2.55 4.74 -17.46
C ASP A 86 -3.52 5.00 -18.62
N LYS A 87 -3.22 6.00 -19.44
CA LYS A 87 -4.04 6.37 -20.62
C LYS A 87 -4.29 5.24 -21.60
N SER A 88 -3.39 4.25 -21.68
CA SER A 88 -3.58 3.07 -22.53
C SER A 88 -4.79 2.22 -22.12
N GLN A 89 -5.23 2.32 -20.86
CA GLN A 89 -6.37 1.54 -20.35
C GLN A 89 -7.72 2.05 -20.86
N ARG A 90 -7.79 3.25 -21.43
CA ARG A 90 -9.03 3.76 -22.09
C ARG A 90 -9.49 2.84 -23.22
N TYR A 91 -8.54 2.28 -23.97
CA TYR A 91 -8.81 1.50 -25.19
C TYR A 91 -8.14 0.12 -25.15
N GLY A 92 -7.50 -0.23 -24.03
CA GLY A 92 -6.77 -1.47 -23.87
C GLY A 92 -7.69 -2.69 -23.99
N LYS A 93 -7.32 -3.64 -24.86
CA LYS A 93 -8.06 -4.90 -25.00
C LYS A 93 -8.07 -5.64 -23.65
N GLY A 94 -9.27 -5.95 -23.17
CA GLY A 94 -9.46 -6.64 -21.88
C GLY A 94 -9.33 -5.75 -20.64
N SER A 95 -9.16 -4.43 -20.81
CA SER A 95 -9.18 -3.49 -19.69
C SER A 95 -10.46 -3.64 -18.86
N LYS A 96 -10.32 -3.68 -17.53
CA LYS A 96 -11.44 -3.76 -16.59
C LYS A 96 -11.97 -2.38 -16.16
N LEU A 97 -11.54 -1.33 -16.84
CA LEU A 97 -12.01 0.04 -16.61
C LEU A 97 -13.54 0.12 -16.65
N GLY A 98 -14.18 -0.45 -17.68
CA GLY A 98 -15.64 -0.45 -17.80
C GLY A 98 -16.33 -1.10 -16.59
N LEU A 99 -15.86 -2.27 -16.16
CA LEU A 99 -16.40 -2.95 -14.97
C LEU A 99 -16.36 -2.08 -13.72
N LEU A 100 -15.27 -1.33 -13.51
CA LEU A 100 -15.14 -0.44 -12.36
C LEU A 100 -16.11 0.75 -12.44
N VAL A 101 -16.23 1.35 -13.63
CA VAL A 101 -17.12 2.51 -13.87
C VAL A 101 -18.58 2.11 -13.72
N ASP A 102 -18.97 0.97 -14.30
CA ASP A 102 -20.34 0.43 -14.21
C ASP A 102 -20.73 0.12 -12.75
N ALA A 103 -19.76 -0.21 -11.91
CA ALA A 103 -19.95 -0.40 -10.48
C ALA A 103 -19.99 0.92 -9.67
N GLY A 104 -19.83 2.10 -10.30
CA GLY A 104 -19.82 3.40 -9.64
C GLY A 104 -18.48 3.77 -8.98
N ILE A 105 -17.42 3.03 -9.26
CA ILE A 105 -16.08 3.34 -8.74
C ILE A 105 -15.50 4.54 -9.49
N SER A 106 -14.92 5.49 -8.74
CA SER A 106 -14.22 6.65 -9.30
C SER A 106 -12.94 6.21 -10.02
N VAL A 107 -12.94 6.31 -11.34
CA VAL A 107 -11.77 6.04 -12.19
C VAL A 107 -11.25 7.34 -12.78
N MET A 108 -9.95 7.52 -12.73
CA MET A 108 -9.23 8.65 -13.33
C MET A 108 -8.12 8.13 -14.24
N ILE A 109 -7.78 8.91 -15.24
CA ILE A 109 -6.76 8.56 -16.24
C ILE A 109 -5.59 9.53 -16.14
N ASP A 110 -4.40 8.99 -15.94
CA ASP A 110 -3.16 9.77 -15.99
C ASP A 110 -2.77 10.01 -17.46
N THR A 111 -3.05 11.21 -17.94
CA THR A 111 -2.74 11.66 -19.31
C THR A 111 -1.43 12.45 -19.36
N LYS A 112 -0.88 12.84 -18.21
CA LYS A 112 0.31 13.69 -18.14
C LYS A 112 1.59 12.94 -18.47
N HIS A 113 1.74 11.71 -17.96
CA HIS A 113 2.95 10.93 -18.17
C HIS A 113 2.95 10.23 -19.53
N SER A 114 4.14 10.01 -20.10
CA SER A 114 4.27 9.16 -21.29
C SER A 114 3.73 7.77 -21.02
N ILE A 115 4.08 7.22 -19.86
CA ILE A 115 3.58 5.95 -19.33
C ILE A 115 3.44 6.11 -17.81
N ALA A 116 2.24 5.95 -17.28
CA ALA A 116 2.00 5.85 -15.83
C ALA A 116 2.21 4.39 -15.39
N HIS A 117 3.50 4.00 -15.25
CA HIS A 117 3.91 2.58 -15.12
C HIS A 117 3.83 2.01 -13.70
N ASN A 118 3.06 2.61 -12.82
CA ASN A 118 2.90 2.17 -11.44
C ASN A 118 2.04 0.91 -11.34
N LYS A 119 2.31 0.07 -10.35
CA LYS A 119 1.52 -1.05 -9.89
C LYS A 119 1.46 -0.93 -8.37
N VAL A 120 0.48 -0.19 -7.89
CA VAL A 120 0.36 0.18 -6.48
C VAL A 120 -1.08 0.06 -6.03
N MET A 121 -1.27 -0.53 -4.86
CA MET A 121 -2.50 -0.40 -4.09
C MET A 121 -2.18 0.05 -2.67
N ILE A 122 -3.00 0.94 -2.14
CA ILE A 122 -2.90 1.43 -0.76
C ILE A 122 -4.22 1.14 -0.08
N ILE A 123 -4.20 0.37 1.01
CA ILE A 123 -5.40 -0.02 1.76
C ILE A 123 -5.33 0.60 3.14
N ASP A 124 -6.36 1.36 3.51
CA ASP A 124 -6.63 1.90 4.83
C ASP A 124 -5.52 2.78 5.44
N GLY A 125 -4.52 3.19 4.61
CA GLY A 125 -3.36 3.95 5.04
C GLY A 125 -2.36 3.16 5.88
N ILE A 126 -2.40 1.84 5.78
CA ILE A 126 -1.53 0.93 6.52
C ILE A 126 -0.83 -0.02 5.56
N THR A 127 -1.55 -0.59 4.59
CA THR A 127 -1.02 -1.61 3.67
C THR A 127 -0.69 -0.99 2.34
N VAL A 128 0.50 -1.30 1.83
CA VAL A 128 0.93 -1.00 0.46
C VAL A 128 1.25 -2.30 -0.26
N MET A 129 0.69 -2.47 -1.44
CA MET A 129 1.07 -3.52 -2.37
C MET A 129 1.74 -2.89 -3.59
N THR A 130 2.93 -3.35 -3.94
CA THR A 130 3.72 -2.81 -5.05
C THR A 130 4.70 -3.85 -5.60
N GLY A 131 5.31 -3.55 -6.73
CA GLY A 131 6.29 -4.43 -7.38
C GLY A 131 6.29 -4.27 -8.90
N SER A 132 6.77 -5.30 -9.59
CA SER A 132 6.67 -5.37 -11.05
C SER A 132 5.34 -5.95 -11.55
N PHE A 133 4.58 -6.62 -10.65
CA PHE A 133 3.36 -7.36 -10.96
C PHE A 133 2.26 -6.45 -11.51
N ASN A 134 2.01 -6.49 -12.83
CA ASN A 134 0.82 -5.85 -13.41
C ASN A 134 -0.45 -6.60 -12.96
N PHE A 135 -1.54 -5.88 -12.79
CA PHE A 135 -2.81 -6.51 -12.38
C PHE A 135 -3.48 -7.19 -13.58
N THR A 136 -2.83 -8.27 -14.07
CA THR A 136 -3.23 -9.01 -15.27
C THR A 136 -3.07 -10.51 -15.08
N ASN A 137 -3.84 -11.33 -15.81
CA ASN A 137 -3.67 -12.79 -15.79
C ASN A 137 -2.29 -13.21 -16.32
N ALA A 138 -1.74 -12.49 -17.29
CA ALA A 138 -0.41 -12.79 -17.81
C ALA A 138 0.69 -12.61 -16.74
N ALA A 139 0.54 -11.63 -15.85
CA ALA A 139 1.45 -11.43 -14.72
C ALA A 139 1.40 -12.62 -13.75
N GLU A 140 0.22 -13.20 -13.48
CA GLU A 140 0.08 -14.36 -12.60
C GLU A 140 0.59 -15.65 -13.24
N ASP A 141 0.23 -15.88 -14.51
CA ASP A 141 0.33 -17.20 -15.11
C ASP A 141 1.62 -17.41 -15.94
N LYS A 142 2.22 -16.34 -16.46
CA LYS A 142 3.22 -16.42 -17.54
C LYS A 142 4.49 -15.63 -17.28
N ASN A 143 4.40 -14.46 -16.64
CA ASN A 143 5.53 -13.55 -16.47
C ASN A 143 6.30 -13.88 -15.19
N ALA A 144 7.60 -13.58 -15.19
CA ALA A 144 8.40 -13.54 -13.96
C ALA A 144 8.26 -12.13 -13.35
N GLU A 145 7.45 -12.01 -12.30
CA GLU A 145 7.16 -10.75 -11.61
C GLU A 145 7.36 -10.91 -10.09
N ASN A 146 7.34 -9.80 -9.39
CA ASN A 146 7.30 -9.75 -7.93
C ASN A 146 6.16 -8.88 -7.43
N LEU A 147 5.61 -9.24 -6.28
CA LEU A 147 4.65 -8.48 -5.50
C LEU A 147 5.18 -8.39 -4.07
N LEU A 148 5.33 -7.17 -3.55
CA LEU A 148 5.64 -6.88 -2.17
C LEU A 148 4.40 -6.29 -1.49
N ILE A 149 4.04 -6.82 -0.33
CA ILE A 149 3.00 -6.30 0.56
C ILE A 149 3.68 -5.85 1.84
N VAL A 150 3.48 -4.59 2.23
CA VAL A 150 4.07 -3.97 3.42
C VAL A 150 2.96 -3.42 4.29
N HIS A 151 2.94 -3.81 5.56
CA HIS A 151 2.04 -3.25 6.56
C HIS A 151 2.78 -2.22 7.41
N ASP A 152 2.89 -0.98 6.90
CA ASP A 152 3.58 0.13 7.55
C ASP A 152 2.92 1.47 7.23
N LYS A 153 2.49 2.21 8.26
CA LYS A 153 1.82 3.51 8.10
C LYS A 153 2.72 4.59 7.49
N VAL A 154 4.03 4.55 7.75
CA VAL A 154 4.97 5.54 7.23
C VAL A 154 5.20 5.31 5.74
N VAL A 155 5.36 4.06 5.33
CA VAL A 155 5.45 3.66 3.92
C VAL A 155 4.13 4.00 3.22
N ALA A 156 2.99 3.60 3.78
CA ALA A 156 1.66 3.86 3.22
C ALA A 156 1.42 5.37 3.02
N LYS A 157 1.85 6.21 3.98
CA LYS A 157 1.74 7.67 3.82
C LYS A 157 2.53 8.19 2.63
N LYS A 158 3.76 7.71 2.40
CA LYS A 158 4.59 8.14 1.26
C LYS A 158 3.94 7.79 -0.08
N TYR A 159 3.38 6.58 -0.20
CA TYR A 159 2.65 6.15 -1.40
C TYR A 159 1.35 6.92 -1.59
N HIS A 160 0.60 7.18 -0.51
CA HIS A 160 -0.60 8.00 -0.53
C HIS A 160 -0.32 9.44 -0.99
N ASP A 161 0.74 10.07 -0.48
CA ASP A 161 1.15 11.41 -0.89
C ASP A 161 1.53 11.43 -2.39
N ASN A 162 2.19 10.38 -2.89
CA ASN A 162 2.48 10.23 -4.31
C ASN A 162 1.22 10.02 -5.15
N TRP A 163 0.31 9.17 -4.70
CA TRP A 163 -0.97 8.92 -5.35
C TRP A 163 -1.78 10.22 -5.50
N ASN A 164 -1.83 11.06 -4.45
CA ASN A 164 -2.50 12.36 -4.50
C ASN A 164 -1.88 13.32 -5.53
N ARG A 165 -0.54 13.31 -5.70
CA ARG A 165 0.11 14.11 -6.75
C ARG A 165 -0.31 13.68 -8.16
N HIS A 166 -0.45 12.38 -8.39
CA HIS A 166 -0.95 11.87 -9.66
C HIS A 166 -2.43 12.17 -9.85
N GLN A 167 -3.23 12.09 -8.80
CA GLN A 167 -4.66 12.45 -8.86
C GLN A 167 -4.87 13.91 -9.32
N GLN A 168 -4.04 14.85 -8.84
CA GLN A 168 -4.19 16.28 -9.14
C GLN A 168 -4.09 16.64 -10.64
N HIS A 169 -3.40 15.82 -11.43
CA HIS A 169 -3.25 16.05 -12.87
C HIS A 169 -3.94 14.99 -13.73
N SER A 170 -4.60 14.03 -13.12
CA SER A 170 -5.37 13.00 -13.83
C SER A 170 -6.78 13.48 -14.14
N GLU A 171 -7.31 13.02 -15.26
CA GLU A 171 -8.65 13.38 -15.74
C GLU A 171 -9.68 12.35 -15.27
N PRO A 172 -10.85 12.77 -14.73
CA PRO A 172 -11.94 11.85 -14.47
C PRO A 172 -12.33 11.11 -15.76
N TYR A 173 -12.48 9.79 -15.65
CA TYR A 173 -13.06 9.05 -16.77
C TYR A 173 -14.59 9.19 -16.73
N GLN A 174 -15.15 9.69 -17.83
CA GLN A 174 -16.59 9.80 -18.06
C GLN A 174 -16.94 8.96 -19.29
N ILE A 175 -18.04 8.22 -19.21
CA ILE A 175 -18.64 7.48 -20.33
C ILE A 175 -19.31 8.47 -21.29
#